data_03507db1b51d9c7c9127b5e3e320c7c4
#
_entry.id   03507db1b51d9c7c9127b5e3e320c7c4
#
_cell.length_a   1.000
_cell.length_b   1.000
_cell.length_c   1.000
_cell.angle_alpha   90.00
_cell.angle_beta   90.00
_cell.angle_gamma   90.00
#
_symmetry.space_group_name_H-M   'P 1'
#
loop_
_entity.id
_entity.type
_entity.pdbx_description
1 polymer ?
#
loop_
_entity_poly.entity_id
_entity_poly.type
_entity_poly.pdbx_seq_one_letter_code
_entity_poly.pdbx_strand_id
1 'polypeptide(L)'
;GDVYKRQIVTIAFPKAKRVIDRFHIQKLACDAVQEIRVAHRWDALQQSNEEMEECKQAGKSYMPYRFPNGDTRPELLVRSRYLLFKSAEKWTEKQKERAEILFKEYPDIQMAYGLSHSLRMIFAKNTIKDAARLSMARWYNKVDESRIKSFNVIAATFYEHYDDILNFYNNRASNAAAESFNAKIKLFRANLHGVADRKFFLFRLAKIY
;
A
#
# COMPACT_ATOMS: atom_id res chain seq x y z
N GLY A 1 -4.67 -9.53 -18.48
CA GLY A 1 -3.90 -10.51 -17.70
C GLY A 1 -4.69 -11.32 -16.69
N ASP A 2 -5.51 -10.69 -15.83
CA ASP A 2 -6.16 -11.40 -14.71
C ASP A 2 -7.36 -12.27 -15.15
N VAL A 3 -8.11 -11.86 -16.13
CA VAL A 3 -9.23 -12.66 -16.68
C VAL A 3 -8.72 -13.99 -17.22
N TYR A 4 -7.61 -13.97 -17.97
CA TYR A 4 -7.00 -15.17 -18.54
C TYR A 4 -6.46 -16.12 -17.46
N LYS A 5 -5.84 -15.58 -16.42
CA LYS A 5 -5.39 -16.39 -15.25
C LYS A 5 -6.56 -17.02 -14.51
N ARG A 6 -7.65 -16.28 -14.34
CA ARG A 6 -8.89 -16.79 -13.71
C ARG A 6 -9.47 -17.97 -14.51
N GLN A 7 -9.55 -17.86 -15.83
CA GLN A 7 -10.05 -18.94 -16.69
C GLN A 7 -9.17 -20.19 -16.57
N ILE A 8 -7.84 -20.04 -16.63
CA ILE A 8 -6.91 -21.19 -16.48
C ILE A 8 -7.12 -21.87 -15.15
N VAL A 9 -7.18 -21.12 -14.03
CA VAL A 9 -7.37 -21.70 -12.69
C VAL A 9 -8.71 -22.42 -12.60
N THR A 10 -9.79 -21.86 -13.13
CA THR A 10 -11.12 -22.48 -13.10
C THR A 10 -11.16 -23.79 -13.87
N ILE A 11 -10.49 -23.85 -15.03
CA ILE A 11 -10.46 -25.05 -15.89
C ILE A 11 -9.52 -26.11 -15.31
N ALA A 12 -8.30 -25.73 -14.94
CA ALA A 12 -7.26 -26.66 -14.49
C ALA A 12 -7.45 -27.15 -13.04
N PHE A 13 -8.07 -26.32 -12.21
CA PHE A 13 -8.22 -26.59 -10.77
C PHE A 13 -9.64 -26.24 -10.27
N PRO A 14 -10.69 -26.98 -10.72
CA PRO A 14 -12.09 -26.62 -10.44
C PRO A 14 -12.46 -26.64 -8.96
N LYS A 15 -11.70 -27.35 -8.13
CA LYS A 15 -11.89 -27.39 -6.67
C LYS A 15 -11.08 -26.34 -5.90
N ALA A 16 -10.19 -25.59 -6.58
CA ALA A 16 -9.36 -24.60 -5.93
C ALA A 16 -10.18 -23.37 -5.50
N LYS A 17 -9.98 -22.92 -4.28
CA LYS A 17 -10.52 -21.66 -3.78
C LYS A 17 -9.52 -20.55 -4.06
N ARG A 18 -9.97 -19.48 -4.70
CA ARG A 18 -9.15 -18.30 -4.91
C ARG A 18 -9.05 -17.52 -3.62
N VAL A 19 -7.87 -17.01 -3.33
CA VAL A 19 -7.59 -16.17 -2.17
C VAL A 19 -6.76 -14.99 -2.63
N ILE A 20 -7.19 -13.79 -2.29
CA ILE A 20 -6.38 -12.58 -2.49
C ILE A 20 -5.49 -12.39 -1.27
N ASP A 21 -4.19 -12.26 -1.52
CA ASP A 21 -3.22 -12.05 -0.46
C ASP A 21 -3.43 -10.68 0.20
N ARG A 22 -3.50 -10.71 1.53
CA ARG A 22 -3.64 -9.50 2.36
C ARG A 22 -2.54 -8.46 2.13
N PHE A 23 -1.35 -8.88 1.70
CA PHE A 23 -0.24 -7.96 1.41
C PHE A 23 -0.54 -7.10 0.19
N HIS A 24 -1.17 -7.66 -0.85
CA HIS A 24 -1.62 -6.87 -2.00
C HIS A 24 -2.68 -5.84 -1.62
N ILE A 25 -3.64 -6.24 -0.78
CA ILE A 25 -4.68 -5.35 -0.25
C ILE A 25 -4.05 -4.21 0.54
N GLN A 26 -3.17 -4.55 1.48
CA GLN A 26 -2.49 -3.56 2.32
C GLN A 26 -1.58 -2.63 1.49
N LYS A 27 -0.93 -3.17 0.45
CA LYS A 27 -0.12 -2.37 -0.47
C LYS A 27 -0.95 -1.30 -1.16
N LEU A 28 -2.11 -1.65 -1.72
CA LEU A 28 -3.01 -0.68 -2.37
C LEU A 28 -3.40 0.47 -1.42
N ALA A 29 -3.76 0.15 -0.17
CA ALA A 29 -4.09 1.15 0.83
C ALA A 29 -2.89 2.04 1.20
N CYS A 30 -1.69 1.46 1.31
CA CYS A 30 -0.48 2.23 1.56
C CYS A 30 -0.11 3.12 0.37
N ASP A 31 -0.25 2.62 -0.85
CA ASP A 31 0.02 3.39 -2.06
C ASP A 31 -0.92 4.60 -2.17
N ALA A 32 -2.21 4.45 -1.81
CA ALA A 32 -3.17 5.55 -1.77
C ALA A 32 -2.77 6.64 -0.74
N VAL A 33 -2.29 6.26 0.44
CA VAL A 33 -1.75 7.22 1.42
C VAL A 33 -0.55 7.96 0.85
N GLN A 34 0.34 7.25 0.15
CA GLN A 34 1.52 7.87 -0.46
C GLN A 34 1.16 8.80 -1.62
N GLU A 35 0.12 8.49 -2.40
CA GLU A 35 -0.40 9.35 -3.46
C GLU A 35 -0.81 10.73 -2.91
N ILE A 36 -1.62 10.76 -1.85
CA ILE A 36 -2.06 11.99 -1.19
C ILE A 36 -0.84 12.77 -0.65
N ARG A 37 0.07 12.09 0.05
CA ARG A 37 1.30 12.72 0.56
C ARG A 37 2.15 13.31 -0.56
N VAL A 38 2.25 12.63 -1.69
CA VAL A 38 3.05 13.10 -2.84
C VAL A 38 2.38 14.31 -3.49
N ALA A 39 1.05 14.33 -3.62
CA ALA A 39 0.32 15.50 -4.12
C ALA A 39 0.63 16.72 -3.27
N HIS A 40 0.43 16.65 -1.96
CA HIS A 40 0.77 17.76 -1.05
C HIS A 40 2.24 18.19 -1.11
N ARG A 41 3.14 17.22 -1.36
CA ARG A 41 4.57 17.56 -1.52
C ARG A 41 4.83 18.39 -2.76
N TRP A 42 4.16 18.10 -3.87
CA TRP A 42 4.30 18.92 -5.08
C TRP A 42 3.74 20.31 -4.88
N ASP A 43 2.57 20.44 -4.24
CA ASP A 43 1.99 21.73 -3.90
C ASP A 43 2.92 22.56 -2.99
N ALA A 44 3.50 21.92 -1.95
CA ALA A 44 4.44 22.58 -1.05
C ALA A 44 5.75 22.99 -1.72
N LEU A 45 6.23 22.22 -2.70
CA LEU A 45 7.41 22.59 -3.48
C LEU A 45 7.10 23.76 -4.42
N GLN A 46 5.96 23.74 -5.07
CA GLN A 46 5.53 24.83 -5.94
C GLN A 46 5.41 26.14 -5.14
N GLN A 47 4.72 26.11 -4.00
CA GLN A 47 4.60 27.28 -3.12
C GLN A 47 5.97 27.80 -2.67
N SER A 48 6.89 26.91 -2.27
CA SER A 48 8.24 27.32 -1.87
C SER A 48 9.03 27.97 -3.01
N ASN A 49 8.85 27.50 -4.24
CA ASN A 49 9.50 28.10 -5.42
C ASN A 49 8.92 29.48 -5.74
N GLU A 50 7.60 29.65 -5.64
CA GLU A 50 6.92 30.94 -5.83
C GLU A 50 7.39 31.96 -4.79
N GLU A 51 7.40 31.60 -3.50
CA GLU A 51 7.90 32.44 -2.41
C GLU A 51 9.38 32.84 -2.59
N MET A 52 10.21 31.92 -3.10
CA MET A 52 11.62 32.17 -3.38
C MET A 52 11.79 33.20 -4.52
N GLU A 53 10.99 33.07 -5.59
CA GLU A 53 11.06 33.98 -6.72
C GLU A 53 10.55 35.39 -6.34
N GLU A 54 9.47 35.47 -5.55
CA GLU A 54 8.97 36.74 -5.00
C GLU A 54 10.03 37.44 -4.14
N CYS A 55 10.70 36.72 -3.25
CA CYS A 55 11.80 37.26 -2.44
C CYS A 55 12.94 37.78 -3.30
N LYS A 56 13.32 37.03 -4.33
CA LYS A 56 14.38 37.42 -5.28
C LYS A 56 14.01 38.71 -6.04
N GLN A 57 12.77 38.83 -6.53
CA GLN A 57 12.27 40.02 -7.20
C GLN A 57 12.26 41.26 -6.27
N ALA A 58 11.95 40.99 -4.97
CA ALA A 58 11.96 42.04 -3.94
C ALA A 58 13.37 42.36 -3.38
N GLY A 59 14.44 41.71 -3.88
CA GLY A 59 15.81 41.85 -3.38
C GLY A 59 16.02 41.39 -1.94
N LYS A 60 15.15 40.46 -1.45
CA LYS A 60 15.20 39.89 -0.09
C LYS A 60 15.75 38.47 -0.10
N SER A 61 16.38 38.09 1.02
CA SER A 61 16.78 36.72 1.22
C SER A 61 15.57 35.86 1.56
N TYR A 62 15.41 34.72 0.88
CA TYR A 62 14.35 33.76 1.20
C TYR A 62 14.67 33.00 2.49
N MET A 63 13.74 33.01 3.44
CA MET A 63 13.82 32.23 4.68
C MET A 63 12.55 31.37 4.83
N PRO A 64 12.64 30.06 4.54
CA PRO A 64 11.47 29.18 4.64
C PRO A 64 10.97 29.04 6.08
N TYR A 65 9.66 28.99 6.24
CA TYR A 65 9.06 28.64 7.52
C TYR A 65 9.49 27.23 7.94
N ARG A 66 9.83 27.07 9.22
CA ARG A 66 10.18 25.78 9.83
C ARG A 66 9.23 25.45 10.96
N PHE A 67 8.78 24.21 10.98
CA PHE A 67 8.02 23.64 12.10
C PHE A 67 8.89 23.47 13.35
N PRO A 68 8.28 23.25 14.54
CA PRO A 68 9.05 23.07 15.79
C PRO A 68 10.10 21.97 15.73
N ASN A 69 9.89 20.93 14.92
CA ASN A 69 10.85 19.85 14.68
C ASN A 69 11.98 20.20 13.68
N GLY A 70 12.01 21.45 13.20
CA GLY A 70 13.00 21.96 12.25
C GLY A 70 12.73 21.64 10.77
N ASP A 71 11.71 20.87 10.44
CA ASP A 71 11.36 20.56 9.05
C ASP A 71 10.67 21.77 8.39
N THR A 72 10.97 22.01 7.11
CA THR A 72 10.11 22.84 6.23
C THR A 72 8.93 22.00 5.76
N ARG A 73 7.89 22.60 5.13
CA ARG A 73 6.74 21.86 4.58
C ARG A 73 7.15 20.75 3.61
N PRO A 74 7.99 21.00 2.60
CA PRO A 74 8.46 19.91 1.72
C PRO A 74 9.26 18.82 2.45
N GLU A 75 10.09 19.19 3.44
CA GLU A 75 10.88 18.26 4.24
C GLU A 75 10.00 17.39 5.14
N LEU A 76 8.99 17.97 5.79
CA LEU A 76 8.00 17.26 6.60
C LEU A 76 7.34 16.15 5.77
N LEU A 77 6.87 16.46 4.57
CA LEU A 77 6.20 15.52 3.66
C LEU A 77 7.16 14.43 3.15
N VAL A 78 8.41 14.76 2.82
CA VAL A 78 9.42 13.78 2.39
C VAL A 78 9.77 12.81 3.52
N ARG A 79 10.10 13.35 4.68
CA ARG A 79 10.57 12.58 5.84
C ARG A 79 9.46 11.74 6.49
N SER A 80 8.20 12.06 6.21
CA SER A 80 7.03 11.30 6.68
C SER A 80 6.75 10.02 5.89
N ARG A 81 7.40 9.81 4.74
CA ARG A 81 7.15 8.64 3.88
C ARG A 81 7.12 7.32 4.64
N TYR A 82 8.16 7.02 5.40
CA TYR A 82 8.33 5.70 6.03
C TYR A 82 7.49 5.53 7.31
N LEU A 83 7.18 6.62 8.02
CA LEU A 83 6.32 6.51 9.20
C LEU A 83 4.88 6.13 8.84
N LEU A 84 4.40 6.56 7.66
CA LEU A 84 3.05 6.24 7.18
C LEU A 84 2.87 4.76 6.78
N PHE A 85 3.94 4.00 6.58
CA PHE A 85 3.86 2.54 6.40
C PHE A 85 3.82 1.76 7.71
N LYS A 86 4.20 2.38 8.83
CA LYS A 86 4.28 1.75 10.15
C LYS A 86 3.01 1.98 10.96
N SER A 87 2.71 1.07 11.89
CA SER A 87 1.75 1.34 12.95
C SER A 87 2.34 2.37 13.92
N ALA A 88 1.51 3.23 14.49
CA ALA A 88 1.93 4.28 15.42
C ALA A 88 2.73 3.75 16.64
N GLU A 89 2.39 2.54 17.09
CA GLU A 89 3.09 1.83 18.17
C GLU A 89 4.58 1.56 17.86
N LYS A 90 4.95 1.55 16.57
CA LYS A 90 6.32 1.29 16.11
C LYS A 90 7.07 2.56 15.74
N TRP A 91 6.50 3.72 15.99
CA TRP A 91 7.17 4.99 15.75
C TRP A 91 8.18 5.31 16.85
N THR A 92 9.33 5.84 16.44
CA THR A 92 10.27 6.49 17.38
C THR A 92 9.67 7.81 17.86
N GLU A 93 10.20 8.37 18.96
CA GLU A 93 9.72 9.67 19.47
C GLU A 93 9.78 10.78 18.41
N LYS A 94 10.88 10.86 17.65
CA LYS A 94 10.99 11.80 16.52
C LYS A 94 9.95 11.55 15.40
N GLN A 95 9.52 10.29 15.21
CA GLN A 95 8.46 9.97 14.23
C GLN A 95 7.09 10.34 14.77
N LYS A 96 6.84 10.21 16.06
CA LYS A 96 5.59 10.66 16.70
C LYS A 96 5.43 12.16 16.59
N GLU A 97 6.45 12.93 17.01
CA GLU A 97 6.48 14.37 16.88
C GLU A 97 6.20 14.82 15.42
N ARG A 98 6.88 14.20 14.46
CA ARG A 98 6.66 14.49 13.03
C ARG A 98 5.26 14.13 12.57
N ALA A 99 4.69 13.02 13.04
CA ALA A 99 3.34 12.60 12.71
C ALA A 99 2.28 13.57 13.27
N GLU A 100 2.47 14.08 14.49
CA GLU A 100 1.57 15.07 15.09
C GLU A 100 1.53 16.36 14.25
N ILE A 101 2.69 16.88 13.86
CA ILE A 101 2.77 18.05 12.98
C ILE A 101 2.13 17.74 11.63
N LEU A 102 2.48 16.61 11.01
CA LEU A 102 1.94 16.21 9.71
C LEU A 102 0.41 16.12 9.71
N PHE A 103 -0.16 15.48 10.71
CA PHE A 103 -1.60 15.26 10.79
C PHE A 103 -2.39 16.52 11.15
N LYS A 104 -1.76 17.47 11.85
CA LYS A 104 -2.32 18.79 12.09
C LYS A 104 -2.38 19.62 10.83
N GLU A 105 -1.30 19.59 10.02
CA GLU A 105 -1.20 20.36 8.78
C GLU A 105 -1.98 19.72 7.62
N TYR A 106 -2.08 18.38 7.61
CA TYR A 106 -2.69 17.59 6.52
C TYR A 106 -3.69 16.55 7.10
N PRO A 107 -4.90 16.98 7.49
CA PRO A 107 -5.92 16.09 8.08
C PRO A 107 -6.36 14.95 7.13
N ASP A 108 -6.31 15.16 5.83
CA ASP A 108 -6.59 14.14 4.82
C ASP A 108 -5.56 13.02 4.81
N ILE A 109 -4.27 13.32 5.03
CA ILE A 109 -3.23 12.30 5.24
C ILE A 109 -3.51 11.51 6.52
N GLN A 110 -3.94 12.17 7.61
CA GLN A 110 -4.33 11.49 8.85
C GLN A 110 -5.49 10.52 8.61
N MET A 111 -6.52 10.97 7.90
CA MET A 111 -7.70 10.17 7.58
C MET A 111 -7.32 8.97 6.71
N ALA A 112 -6.54 9.18 5.64
CA ALA A 112 -6.04 8.12 4.76
C ALA A 112 -5.18 7.10 5.52
N TYR A 113 -4.29 7.56 6.40
CA TYR A 113 -3.50 6.70 7.28
C TYR A 113 -4.40 5.86 8.20
N GLY A 114 -5.42 6.47 8.80
CA GLY A 114 -6.41 5.79 9.64
C GLY A 114 -7.17 4.69 8.88
N LEU A 115 -7.59 4.96 7.64
CA LEU A 115 -8.23 3.96 6.77
C LEU A 115 -7.29 2.80 6.43
N SER A 116 -6.04 3.09 6.04
CA SER A 116 -5.02 2.07 5.75
C SER A 116 -4.69 1.22 6.99
N HIS A 117 -4.57 1.86 8.16
CA HIS A 117 -4.30 1.16 9.41
C HIS A 117 -5.48 0.30 9.85
N SER A 118 -6.72 0.81 9.78
CA SER A 118 -7.91 0.04 10.13
C SER A 118 -8.09 -1.19 9.24
N LEU A 119 -7.78 -1.09 7.95
CA LEU A 119 -7.77 -2.23 7.04
C LEU A 119 -6.75 -3.29 7.47
N ARG A 120 -5.53 -2.89 7.85
CA ARG A 120 -4.51 -3.79 8.42
C ARG A 120 -5.02 -4.53 9.64
N MET A 121 -5.73 -3.84 10.53
CA MET A 121 -6.27 -4.43 11.75
C MET A 121 -7.38 -5.44 11.48
N ILE A 122 -8.18 -5.28 10.42
CA ILE A 122 -9.17 -6.27 9.99
C ILE A 122 -8.50 -7.62 9.74
N PHE A 123 -7.40 -7.63 8.99
CA PHE A 123 -6.67 -8.88 8.68
C PHE A 123 -5.84 -9.41 9.86
N ALA A 124 -5.41 -8.55 10.78
CA ALA A 124 -4.60 -8.96 11.92
C ALA A 124 -5.42 -9.53 13.07
N LYS A 125 -6.53 -8.87 13.43
CA LYS A 125 -7.31 -9.19 14.63
C LYS A 125 -8.43 -10.20 14.39
N ASN A 126 -9.08 -10.17 13.22
CA ASN A 126 -10.17 -11.09 12.97
C ASN A 126 -9.64 -12.49 12.64
N THR A 127 -10.22 -13.49 13.29
CA THR A 127 -9.91 -14.91 13.06
C THR A 127 -11.08 -15.63 12.39
N ILE A 128 -12.28 -15.09 12.50
CA ILE A 128 -13.53 -15.65 12.00
C ILE A 128 -14.02 -14.82 10.82
N LYS A 129 -14.47 -15.50 9.76
CA LYS A 129 -14.94 -14.89 8.51
C LYS A 129 -16.08 -13.88 8.73
N ASP A 130 -17.05 -14.18 9.60
CA ASP A 130 -18.20 -13.30 9.84
C ASP A 130 -17.81 -12.02 10.62
N ALA A 131 -16.87 -12.13 11.57
CA ALA A 131 -16.31 -10.97 12.24
C ALA A 131 -15.53 -10.06 11.26
N ALA A 132 -14.83 -10.66 10.32
CA ALA A 132 -14.14 -9.93 9.26
C ALA A 132 -15.14 -9.23 8.32
N ARG A 133 -16.24 -9.88 7.95
CA ARG A 133 -17.34 -9.27 7.17
C ARG A 133 -17.86 -8.00 7.81
N LEU A 134 -18.20 -8.07 9.10
CA LEU A 134 -18.71 -6.91 9.84
C LEU A 134 -17.68 -5.79 9.92
N SER A 135 -16.42 -6.15 10.15
CA SER A 135 -15.32 -5.17 10.19
C SER A 135 -15.07 -4.52 8.84
N MET A 136 -15.19 -5.28 7.74
CA MET A 136 -15.12 -4.76 6.37
C MET A 136 -16.27 -3.82 6.06
N ALA A 137 -17.51 -4.16 6.44
CA ALA A 137 -18.66 -3.30 6.25
C ALA A 137 -18.47 -1.94 6.94
N ARG A 138 -17.99 -1.95 8.19
CA ARG A 138 -17.66 -0.71 8.92
C ARG A 138 -16.55 0.07 8.26
N TRP A 139 -15.57 -0.61 7.65
CA TRP A 139 -14.49 0.04 6.92
C TRP A 139 -15.01 0.72 5.65
N TYR A 140 -15.91 0.09 4.90
CA TYR A 140 -16.56 0.69 3.72
C TYR A 140 -17.31 1.99 4.07
N ASN A 141 -18.07 1.99 5.16
CA ASN A 141 -18.75 3.20 5.62
C ASN A 141 -17.76 4.34 5.91
N LYS A 142 -16.64 4.04 6.59
CA LYS A 142 -15.59 5.04 6.84
C LYS A 142 -14.92 5.55 5.55
N VAL A 143 -14.76 4.70 4.54
CA VAL A 143 -14.23 5.11 3.25
C VAL A 143 -15.20 6.07 2.57
N ASP A 144 -16.48 5.75 2.55
CA ASP A 144 -17.52 6.60 1.96
C ASP A 144 -17.60 7.96 2.65
N GLU A 145 -17.64 7.98 3.99
CA GLU A 145 -17.61 9.19 4.80
C GLU A 145 -16.35 10.06 4.55
N SER A 146 -15.21 9.42 4.28
CA SER A 146 -13.94 10.12 4.07
C SER A 146 -13.88 10.95 2.78
N ARG A 147 -14.66 10.58 1.77
CA ARG A 147 -14.66 11.16 0.41
C ARG A 147 -13.30 11.14 -0.30
N ILE A 148 -12.36 10.31 0.14
CA ILE A 148 -11.05 10.18 -0.47
C ILE A 148 -11.15 9.29 -1.71
N LYS A 149 -10.98 9.90 -2.91
CA LYS A 149 -11.18 9.22 -4.21
C LYS A 149 -10.36 7.95 -4.36
N SER A 150 -9.10 7.95 -3.98
CA SER A 150 -8.23 6.77 -4.08
C SER A 150 -8.71 5.61 -3.21
N PHE A 151 -9.27 5.88 -2.02
CA PHE A 151 -9.88 4.86 -1.18
C PHE A 151 -11.22 4.36 -1.70
N ASN A 152 -12.02 5.20 -2.37
CA ASN A 152 -13.24 4.76 -3.03
C ASN A 152 -12.95 3.75 -4.15
N VAL A 153 -11.88 3.97 -4.94
CA VAL A 153 -11.44 3.01 -5.98
C VAL A 153 -11.01 1.68 -5.36
N ILE A 154 -10.29 1.73 -4.23
CA ILE A 154 -9.88 0.53 -3.49
C ILE A 154 -11.11 -0.21 -2.96
N ALA A 155 -12.06 0.50 -2.36
CA ALA A 155 -13.30 -0.08 -1.85
C ALA A 155 -14.12 -0.76 -2.96
N ALA A 156 -14.26 -0.14 -4.13
CA ALA A 156 -14.91 -0.74 -5.29
C ALA A 156 -14.21 -2.03 -5.74
N THR A 157 -12.88 -2.01 -5.85
CA THR A 157 -12.08 -3.19 -6.19
C THR A 157 -12.25 -4.33 -5.16
N PHE A 158 -12.32 -3.98 -3.88
CA PHE A 158 -12.54 -4.98 -2.82
C PHE A 158 -13.95 -5.54 -2.85
N TYR A 159 -14.94 -4.75 -3.22
CA TYR A 159 -16.30 -5.21 -3.38
C TYR A 159 -16.42 -6.25 -4.52
N GLU A 160 -15.78 -6.00 -5.66
CA GLU A 160 -15.73 -6.95 -6.78
C GLU A 160 -15.03 -8.28 -6.42
N HIS A 161 -14.11 -8.25 -5.48
CA HIS A 161 -13.31 -9.41 -5.05
C HIS A 161 -13.61 -9.86 -3.62
N TYR A 162 -14.77 -9.49 -3.10
CA TYR A 162 -15.13 -9.65 -1.70
C TYR A 162 -14.99 -11.09 -1.19
N ASP A 163 -15.50 -12.07 -1.93
CA ASP A 163 -15.43 -13.48 -1.55
C ASP A 163 -13.98 -14.02 -1.60
N ASP A 164 -13.21 -13.63 -2.60
CA ASP A 164 -11.79 -14.03 -2.75
C ASP A 164 -10.94 -13.45 -1.60
N ILE A 165 -11.26 -12.25 -1.13
CA ILE A 165 -10.63 -11.61 0.04
C ILE A 165 -11.02 -12.36 1.32
N LEU A 166 -12.29 -12.67 1.51
CA LEU A 166 -12.79 -13.36 2.69
C LEU A 166 -12.37 -14.83 2.76
N ASN A 167 -11.99 -15.44 1.64
CA ASN A 167 -11.42 -16.78 1.62
C ASN A 167 -10.08 -16.88 2.37
N PHE A 168 -9.38 -15.74 2.59
CA PHE A 168 -8.22 -15.70 3.48
C PHE A 168 -8.51 -16.27 4.87
N TYR A 169 -9.72 -16.04 5.41
CA TYR A 169 -10.08 -16.48 6.76
C TYR A 169 -10.37 -17.97 6.88
N ASN A 170 -10.51 -18.71 5.79
CA ASN A 170 -10.74 -20.15 5.85
C ASN A 170 -9.50 -20.90 6.42
N ASN A 171 -8.30 -20.56 5.96
CA ASN A 171 -7.03 -21.18 6.39
C ASN A 171 -5.90 -20.16 6.56
N ARG A 172 -6.19 -18.87 6.55
CA ARG A 172 -5.19 -17.78 6.56
C ARG A 172 -4.11 -17.95 5.48
N ALA A 173 -4.52 -18.49 4.33
CA ALA A 173 -3.63 -18.76 3.22
C ALA A 173 -2.89 -17.48 2.76
N SER A 174 -1.62 -17.62 2.48
CA SER A 174 -0.79 -16.55 1.94
C SER A 174 -0.05 -17.04 0.70
N ASN A 175 0.40 -16.10 -0.15
CA ASN A 175 1.22 -16.42 -1.32
C ASN A 175 2.68 -16.77 -0.98
N ALA A 176 3.05 -16.85 0.30
CA ALA A 176 4.45 -17.03 0.73
C ALA A 176 5.11 -18.26 0.08
N ALA A 177 4.38 -19.39 -0.02
CA ALA A 177 4.88 -20.59 -0.69
C ALA A 177 5.09 -20.36 -2.19
N ALA A 178 4.12 -19.70 -2.86
CA ALA A 178 4.21 -19.38 -4.28
C ALA A 178 5.32 -18.35 -4.56
N GLU A 179 5.48 -17.34 -3.70
CA GLU A 179 6.56 -16.35 -3.80
C GLU A 179 7.93 -16.99 -3.60
N SER A 180 8.08 -17.89 -2.61
CA SER A 180 9.29 -18.67 -2.39
C SER A 180 9.62 -19.53 -3.62
N PHE A 181 8.64 -20.22 -4.18
CA PHE A 181 8.81 -21.03 -5.38
C PHE A 181 9.20 -20.15 -6.59
N ASN A 182 8.52 -19.03 -6.80
CA ASN A 182 8.86 -18.08 -7.85
C ASN A 182 10.26 -17.49 -7.69
N ALA A 183 10.72 -17.24 -6.46
CA ALA A 183 12.09 -16.80 -6.19
C ALA A 183 13.11 -17.87 -6.60
N LYS A 184 12.84 -19.15 -6.32
CA LYS A 184 13.68 -20.28 -6.76
C LYS A 184 13.73 -20.39 -8.28
N ILE A 185 12.59 -20.23 -8.97
CA ILE A 185 12.52 -20.21 -10.44
C ILE A 185 13.38 -19.05 -11.01
N LYS A 186 13.26 -17.86 -10.42
CA LYS A 186 14.04 -16.69 -10.85
C LYS A 186 15.56 -16.93 -10.68
N LEU A 187 15.96 -17.50 -9.54
CA LEU A 187 17.35 -17.84 -9.28
C LEU A 187 17.85 -18.90 -10.26
N PHE A 188 17.08 -19.95 -10.50
CA PHE A 188 17.43 -20.99 -11.49
C PHE A 188 17.60 -20.41 -12.89
N ARG A 189 16.67 -19.53 -13.32
CA ARG A 189 16.77 -18.81 -14.59
C ARG A 189 18.02 -17.92 -14.67
N ALA A 190 18.37 -17.21 -13.59
CA ALA A 190 19.54 -16.37 -13.52
C ALA A 190 20.82 -17.18 -13.66
N ASN A 191 20.91 -18.33 -12.97
CA ASN A 191 22.08 -19.24 -13.07
C ASN A 191 22.26 -19.85 -14.46
N LEU A 192 21.20 -19.92 -15.27
CA LEU A 192 21.26 -20.37 -16.67
C LEU A 192 21.52 -19.21 -17.66
N HIS A 193 21.78 -18.00 -17.18
CA HIS A 193 21.94 -16.80 -17.99
C HIS A 193 20.80 -16.54 -18.97
N GLY A 194 19.58 -16.99 -18.61
CA GLY A 194 18.36 -16.86 -19.40
C GLY A 194 17.74 -18.19 -19.80
N VAL A 195 16.79 -18.15 -20.73
CA VAL A 195 16.04 -19.30 -21.23
C VAL A 195 16.04 -19.27 -22.75
N ALA A 196 16.88 -20.07 -23.37
CA ALA A 196 16.90 -20.24 -24.82
C ALA A 196 15.80 -21.20 -25.28
N ASP A 197 15.68 -22.36 -24.62
CA ASP A 197 14.64 -23.36 -24.87
C ASP A 197 13.68 -23.43 -23.68
N ARG A 198 12.41 -23.01 -23.89
CA ARG A 198 11.39 -23.01 -22.85
C ARG A 198 10.97 -24.43 -22.42
N LYS A 199 10.92 -25.39 -23.37
CA LYS A 199 10.51 -26.77 -23.06
C LYS A 199 11.56 -27.45 -22.20
N PHE A 200 12.81 -27.30 -22.56
CA PHE A 200 13.94 -27.86 -21.81
C PHE A 200 14.07 -27.21 -20.43
N PHE A 201 13.88 -25.89 -20.33
CA PHE A 201 13.84 -25.18 -19.05
C PHE A 201 12.76 -25.74 -18.12
N LEU A 202 11.52 -25.87 -18.62
CA LEU A 202 10.39 -26.40 -17.84
C LEU A 202 10.62 -27.86 -17.45
N PHE A 203 11.19 -28.68 -18.32
CA PHE A 203 11.58 -30.06 -18.02
C PHE A 203 12.61 -30.11 -16.88
N ARG A 204 13.64 -29.29 -16.92
CA ARG A 204 14.63 -29.22 -15.84
C ARG A 204 14.03 -28.72 -14.54
N LEU A 205 13.18 -27.72 -14.60
CA LEU A 205 12.49 -27.17 -13.43
C LEU A 205 11.64 -28.26 -12.74
N ALA A 206 10.87 -29.05 -13.51
CA ALA A 206 10.05 -30.15 -13.00
C ALA A 206 10.87 -31.32 -12.44
N LYS A 207 12.16 -31.42 -12.76
CA LYS A 207 13.06 -32.46 -12.20
C LYS A 207 13.75 -32.01 -10.91
N ILE A 208 13.89 -30.70 -10.70
CA ILE A 208 14.59 -30.12 -9.53
C ILE A 208 13.60 -29.87 -8.37
N TYR A 209 12.36 -29.58 -8.68
CA TYR A 209 11.28 -29.22 -7.74
C TYR A 209 10.07 -30.13 -7.91
#